data_e6c2ddb0421b5019218aa68659f404df
#
_entry.id   e6c2ddb0421b5019218aa68659f404df
#
_cell.length_a   1.000
_cell.length_b   1.000
_cell.length_c   1.000
_cell.angle_alpha   90.00
_cell.angle_beta   90.00
_cell.angle_gamma   90.00
#
_symmetry.space_group_name_H-M   'P 1'
#
loop_
_entity.id
_entity.type
_entity.pdbx_description
1 polymer ?
#
loop_
_entity_poly.entity_id
_entity_poly.type
_entity_poly.pdbx_seq_one_letter_code
_entity_poly.pdbx_strand_id
1 'polypeptide(L)'
;MSYAFTRDVSIDESHYGEVRAAIGAVTPEGLIVHLVVRRDGGLRYIDVWDSEAHWRRFHDQRIGPAVQKIMAAHGMTRPATTAPYAPMEVIDVWVAAGAPREPGRDVPGAGSAPRLEGIHHLKVHVTDVRRSALWYQRVLGYRPVVEFTEADRLVGYGLDHPNGGTFLTLRLDPDHAADTAGRVYFEMGAPDKASLDELARHLGDLGEPHGAVLRTPVGWLLPDLYDPDGHEIRFYVTGDGAPTADRPARIHDAGPNAWIEQLDNLDLAPSA
;
A
#
# COMPACT_ATOMS: atom_id res chain seq x y z
N MET A 1 8.52 -15.20 15.81
CA MET A 1 7.95 -14.78 17.12
C MET A 1 7.97 -13.26 17.10
N SER A 2 6.82 -12.63 17.24
CA SER A 2 6.69 -11.16 17.18
C SER A 2 7.56 -10.50 18.26
N TYR A 3 8.14 -9.37 17.94
CA TYR A 3 8.96 -8.57 18.83
C TYR A 3 8.23 -7.27 19.16
N ALA A 4 7.90 -7.05 20.41
CA ALA A 4 7.19 -5.86 20.83
C ALA A 4 7.84 -5.21 22.05
N PHE A 5 7.76 -3.89 22.11
CA PHE A 5 8.29 -3.11 23.23
C PHE A 5 7.56 -1.77 23.38
N THR A 6 7.69 -1.20 24.57
CA THR A 6 7.39 0.21 24.80
C THR A 6 8.66 0.96 25.21
N ARG A 7 8.72 2.25 24.88
CA ARG A 7 9.83 3.12 25.24
C ARG A 7 9.35 4.54 25.50
N ASP A 8 9.77 5.09 26.61
CA ASP A 8 9.53 6.50 26.96
C ASP A 8 10.70 7.36 26.50
N VAL A 9 10.39 8.50 25.88
CA VAL A 9 11.37 9.47 25.42
C VAL A 9 10.99 10.87 25.87
N SER A 10 11.99 11.67 26.32
CA SER A 10 11.77 13.04 26.77
C SER A 10 11.97 14.02 25.62
N ILE A 11 11.22 13.82 24.53
CA ILE A 11 11.16 14.76 23.41
C ILE A 11 9.70 15.18 23.18
N ASP A 12 9.51 16.33 22.56
CA ASP A 12 8.19 16.80 22.15
C ASP A 12 7.82 16.33 20.73
N GLU A 13 6.63 16.66 20.31
CA GLU A 13 6.09 16.28 18.99
C GLU A 13 6.85 16.93 17.82
N SER A 14 7.42 18.12 18.02
CA SER A 14 8.20 18.81 16.99
C SER A 14 9.47 18.03 16.67
N HIS A 15 10.23 17.65 17.69
CA HIS A 15 11.44 16.83 17.52
C HIS A 15 11.13 15.44 16.95
N TYR A 16 10.00 14.83 17.37
CA TYR A 16 9.53 13.59 16.76
C TYR A 16 9.25 13.76 15.27
N GLY A 17 8.57 14.85 14.89
CA GLY A 17 8.28 15.18 13.50
C GLY A 17 9.55 15.35 12.66
N GLU A 18 10.57 16.02 13.19
CA GLU A 18 11.87 16.17 12.50
C GLU A 18 12.58 14.83 12.29
N VAL A 19 12.60 13.96 13.31
CA VAL A 19 13.16 12.60 13.19
C VAL A 19 12.39 11.80 12.15
N ARG A 20 11.05 11.86 12.18
CA ARG A 20 10.19 11.17 11.22
C ARG A 20 10.44 11.64 9.78
N ALA A 21 10.57 12.95 9.59
CA ALA A 21 10.93 13.54 8.30
C ALA A 21 12.32 13.09 7.81
N ALA A 22 13.29 12.99 8.72
CA ALA A 22 14.64 12.53 8.40
C ALA A 22 14.72 11.03 8.05
N ILE A 23 13.83 10.20 8.61
CA ILE A 23 13.66 8.79 8.24
C ILE A 23 13.09 8.65 6.83
N GLY A 24 12.20 9.57 6.43
CA GLY A 24 11.52 9.58 5.15
C GLY A 24 10.21 8.77 5.14
N ALA A 25 9.51 8.81 4.02
CA ALA A 25 8.23 8.14 3.82
C ALA A 25 8.44 6.64 3.47
N VAL A 26 9.04 5.89 4.38
CA VAL A 26 9.29 4.45 4.23
C VAL A 26 8.37 3.68 5.15
N THR A 27 7.70 2.64 4.64
CA THR A 27 7.07 1.61 5.47
C THR A 27 8.14 0.59 5.82
N PRO A 28 8.53 0.45 7.10
CA PRO A 28 9.57 -0.50 7.48
C PRO A 28 9.11 -1.95 7.26
N GLU A 29 9.99 -2.76 6.68
CA GLU A 29 9.77 -4.20 6.57
C GLU A 29 9.56 -4.80 7.97
N GLY A 30 8.50 -5.59 8.13
CA GLY A 30 8.19 -6.27 9.37
C GLY A 30 7.54 -5.42 10.47
N LEU A 31 7.31 -4.13 10.25
CA LEU A 31 6.55 -3.30 11.19
C LEU A 31 5.05 -3.65 11.12
N ILE A 32 4.49 -4.05 12.25
CA ILE A 32 3.05 -4.34 12.40
C ILE A 32 2.31 -3.13 12.97
N VAL A 33 2.84 -2.55 14.05
CA VAL A 33 2.25 -1.37 14.72
C VAL A 33 3.36 -0.44 15.18
N HIS A 34 3.23 0.85 14.91
CA HIS A 34 3.99 1.93 15.54
C HIS A 34 3.00 2.97 16.06
N LEU A 35 2.90 3.07 17.37
CA LEU A 35 2.03 4.01 18.05
C LEU A 35 2.85 4.97 18.88
N VAL A 36 2.57 6.26 18.75
CA VAL A 36 3.18 7.32 19.56
C VAL A 36 2.08 8.00 20.35
N VAL A 37 2.24 8.01 21.66
CA VAL A 37 1.27 8.65 22.56
C VAL A 37 1.94 9.71 23.40
N ARG A 38 1.22 10.81 23.67
CA ARG A 38 1.68 11.86 24.58
C ARG A 38 1.60 11.37 26.00
N ARG A 39 2.60 11.72 26.81
CA ARG A 39 2.65 11.49 28.25
C ARG A 39 3.25 12.69 28.97
N ASP A 40 3.16 12.70 30.29
CA ASP A 40 3.84 13.71 31.09
C ASP A 40 5.35 13.63 30.90
N GLY A 41 5.93 14.73 30.43
CA GLY A 41 7.38 14.88 30.19
C GLY A 41 7.89 14.25 28.89
N GLY A 42 7.03 14.02 27.88
CA GLY A 42 7.46 13.57 26.56
C GLY A 42 6.50 12.63 25.84
N LEU A 43 7.05 11.69 25.10
CA LEU A 43 6.31 10.74 24.30
C LEU A 43 6.57 9.29 24.74
N ARG A 44 5.61 8.41 24.51
CA ARG A 44 5.76 6.96 24.61
C ARG A 44 5.59 6.32 23.24
N TYR A 45 6.56 5.48 22.88
CA TYR A 45 6.47 4.62 21.69
C TYR A 45 5.99 3.25 22.11
N ILE A 46 5.11 2.67 21.32
CA ILE A 46 4.65 1.28 21.43
C ILE A 46 4.81 0.68 20.05
N ASP A 47 5.71 -0.29 19.93
CA ASP A 47 6.08 -0.91 18.67
C ASP A 47 5.80 -2.40 18.71
N VAL A 48 5.24 -2.92 17.61
CA VAL A 48 5.08 -4.35 17.36
C VAL A 48 5.67 -4.66 15.99
N TRP A 49 6.59 -5.61 15.96
CA TRP A 49 7.30 -6.07 14.77
C TRP A 49 7.10 -7.57 14.60
N ASP A 50 7.20 -8.08 13.38
CA ASP A 50 7.18 -9.51 13.10
C ASP A 50 8.40 -10.22 13.70
N SER A 51 9.55 -9.53 13.76
CA SER A 51 10.78 -10.05 14.35
C SER A 51 11.69 -8.95 14.92
N GLU A 52 12.51 -9.30 15.92
CA GLU A 52 13.57 -8.43 16.44
C GLU A 52 14.62 -8.08 15.37
N ALA A 53 14.84 -8.98 14.41
CA ALA A 53 15.82 -8.77 13.34
C ALA A 53 15.38 -7.62 12.41
N HIS A 54 14.11 -7.52 12.06
CA HIS A 54 13.58 -6.42 11.28
C HIS A 54 13.64 -5.09 12.04
N TRP A 55 13.26 -5.09 13.32
CA TRP A 55 13.43 -3.92 14.17
C TRP A 55 14.88 -3.43 14.21
N ARG A 56 15.84 -4.32 14.51
CA ARG A 56 17.27 -3.95 14.60
C ARG A 56 17.79 -3.39 13.30
N ARG A 57 17.47 -4.03 12.17
CA ARG A 57 17.86 -3.56 10.83
C ARG A 57 17.37 -2.15 10.56
N PHE A 58 16.09 -1.89 10.79
CA PHE A 58 15.50 -0.58 10.56
C PHE A 58 16.05 0.48 11.53
N HIS A 59 16.20 0.12 12.80
CA HIS A 59 16.80 1.00 13.80
C HIS A 59 18.21 1.43 13.40
N ASP A 60 19.08 0.50 13.04
CA ASP A 60 20.49 0.78 12.75
C ASP A 60 20.69 1.51 11.43
N GLN A 61 19.86 1.21 10.43
CA GLN A 61 19.98 1.81 9.10
C GLN A 61 19.25 3.15 8.96
N ARG A 62 18.21 3.41 9.73
CA ARG A 62 17.35 4.59 9.58
C ARG A 62 17.15 5.41 10.84
N ILE A 63 16.65 4.80 11.92
CA ILE A 63 16.32 5.56 13.15
C ILE A 63 17.58 6.13 13.80
N GLY A 64 18.61 5.31 14.00
CA GLY A 64 19.84 5.73 14.64
C GLY A 64 20.51 6.92 13.93
N PRO A 65 20.77 6.86 12.63
CA PRO A 65 21.31 7.97 11.84
C PRO A 65 20.43 9.23 11.87
N ALA A 66 19.09 9.08 11.74
CA ALA A 66 18.15 10.20 11.78
C ALA A 66 18.19 10.91 13.15
N VAL A 67 18.12 10.16 14.25
CA VAL A 67 18.23 10.70 15.61
C VAL A 67 19.56 11.42 15.82
N GLN A 68 20.67 10.82 15.40
CA GLN A 68 21.99 11.47 15.50
C GLN A 68 22.06 12.79 14.75
N LYS A 69 21.51 12.83 13.53
CA LYS A 69 21.45 14.05 12.70
C LYS A 69 20.67 15.16 13.38
N ILE A 70 19.47 14.86 13.92
CA ILE A 70 18.62 15.86 14.56
C ILE A 70 19.24 16.33 15.89
N MET A 71 19.77 15.42 16.70
CA MET A 71 20.48 15.80 17.93
C MET A 71 21.65 16.72 17.67
N ALA A 72 22.45 16.43 16.65
CA ALA A 72 23.56 17.30 16.26
C ALA A 72 23.09 18.68 15.80
N ALA A 73 22.00 18.77 15.03
CA ALA A 73 21.43 20.03 14.56
C ALA A 73 20.94 20.93 15.72
N HIS A 74 20.45 20.33 16.79
CA HIS A 74 19.96 21.06 17.98
C HIS A 74 21.00 21.20 19.10
N GLY A 75 22.25 20.80 18.86
CA GLY A 75 23.31 20.84 19.89
C GLY A 75 23.03 19.96 21.11
N MET A 76 22.16 18.96 20.94
CA MET A 76 21.79 18.04 22.03
C MET A 76 22.81 16.91 22.15
N THR A 77 23.24 16.63 23.37
CA THR A 77 24.03 15.44 23.67
C THR A 77 23.11 14.30 24.03
N ARG A 78 23.47 13.09 23.57
CA ARG A 78 22.72 11.88 23.93
C ARG A 78 22.68 11.75 25.45
N PRO A 79 21.49 11.57 26.09
CA PRO A 79 21.42 11.33 27.51
C PRO A 79 22.29 10.13 27.90
N ALA A 80 23.04 10.23 28.99
CA ALA A 80 23.91 9.15 29.48
C ALA A 80 23.11 7.87 29.77
N THR A 81 21.81 8.00 30.07
CA THR A 81 20.87 6.89 30.26
C THR A 81 19.71 7.06 29.30
N THR A 82 19.73 6.32 28.23
CA THR A 82 18.57 6.17 27.36
C THR A 82 17.58 5.22 28.05
N ALA A 83 16.30 5.61 28.17
CA ALA A 83 15.28 4.71 28.72
C ALA A 83 15.34 3.35 27.98
N PRO A 84 15.41 2.24 28.69
CA PRO A 84 15.49 0.93 28.07
C PRO A 84 14.20 0.64 27.29
N TYR A 85 14.32 -0.17 26.26
CA TYR A 85 13.17 -0.80 25.63
C TYR A 85 12.58 -1.77 26.65
N ALA A 86 11.33 -1.55 27.04
CA ALA A 86 10.60 -2.47 27.90
C ALA A 86 9.90 -3.50 27.01
N PRO A 87 10.34 -4.78 27.01
CA PRO A 87 9.74 -5.81 26.18
C PRO A 87 8.30 -6.07 26.60
N MET A 88 7.46 -6.40 25.63
CA MET A 88 6.06 -6.78 25.82
C MET A 88 5.82 -8.14 25.19
N GLU A 89 4.98 -8.94 25.81
CA GLU A 89 4.46 -10.16 25.22
C GLU A 89 3.22 -9.82 24.40
N VAL A 90 3.24 -10.16 23.12
CA VAL A 90 2.09 -9.97 22.22
C VAL A 90 1.17 -11.16 22.33
N ILE A 91 -0.01 -10.95 22.91
CA ILE A 91 -1.05 -11.99 23.00
C ILE A 91 -1.88 -11.99 21.73
N ASP A 92 -2.24 -10.80 21.20
CA ASP A 92 -3.04 -10.64 20.00
C ASP A 92 -2.83 -9.25 19.39
N VAL A 93 -3.00 -9.14 18.07
CA VAL A 93 -2.92 -7.87 17.34
C VAL A 93 -4.12 -7.75 16.40
N TRP A 94 -5.00 -6.82 16.70
CA TRP A 94 -6.10 -6.45 15.82
C TRP A 94 -5.74 -5.17 15.08
N VAL A 95 -5.57 -5.26 13.78
CA VAL A 95 -5.36 -4.10 12.92
C VAL A 95 -6.63 -3.93 12.07
N ALA A 96 -7.34 -2.82 12.27
CA ALA A 96 -8.47 -2.51 11.40
C ALA A 96 -7.97 -2.33 9.97
N ALA A 97 -8.62 -2.97 9.01
CA ALA A 97 -8.39 -2.68 7.61
C ALA A 97 -8.67 -1.19 7.35
N GLY A 98 -7.63 -0.42 7.02
CA GLY A 98 -7.74 1.04 6.90
C GLY A 98 -7.35 1.79 8.18
N ALA A 99 -6.28 1.37 8.88
CA ALA A 99 -5.69 2.18 9.94
C ALA A 99 -5.53 3.64 9.49
N PRO A 100 -5.83 4.63 10.35
CA PRO A 100 -5.85 6.02 9.94
C PRO A 100 -4.49 6.40 9.34
N ARG A 101 -4.49 6.72 8.07
CA ARG A 101 -3.45 7.57 7.50
C ARG A 101 -3.44 8.84 8.34
N GLU A 102 -2.26 9.34 8.67
CA GLU A 102 -2.10 10.59 9.41
C GLU A 102 -3.13 11.62 8.92
N PRO A 103 -3.76 12.38 9.85
CA PRO A 103 -4.65 13.46 9.47
C PRO A 103 -3.87 14.35 8.50
N GLY A 104 -4.44 14.56 7.31
CA GLY A 104 -3.78 15.03 6.11
C GLY A 104 -2.80 16.15 6.38
N ARG A 105 -1.60 16.04 5.83
CA ARG A 105 -0.85 17.23 5.41
C ARG A 105 -1.83 18.07 4.60
N ASP A 106 -2.02 19.31 5.05
CA ASP A 106 -2.71 20.31 4.23
C ASP A 106 -1.97 20.37 2.89
N VAL A 107 -2.52 19.77 1.88
CA VAL A 107 -2.03 19.93 0.51
C VAL A 107 -2.42 21.34 0.11
N PRO A 108 -1.46 22.25 -0.12
CA PRO A 108 -1.79 23.61 -0.56
C PRO A 108 -2.63 23.52 -1.84
N GLY A 109 -3.87 24.02 -1.80
CA GLY A 109 -4.81 23.96 -2.91
C GLY A 109 -5.88 22.86 -2.83
N ALA A 110 -5.86 21.95 -1.88
CA ALA A 110 -6.98 21.06 -1.57
C ALA A 110 -8.06 21.84 -0.77
N GLY A 111 -8.61 22.90 -1.39
CA GLY A 111 -9.68 23.68 -0.78
C GLY A 111 -10.86 22.79 -0.47
N SER A 112 -11.60 23.09 0.57
CA SER A 112 -12.96 22.68 1.00
C SER A 112 -13.57 21.35 0.49
N ALA A 113 -12.83 20.44 -0.15
CA ALA A 113 -13.35 19.15 -0.57
C ALA A 113 -13.68 18.29 0.65
N PRO A 114 -14.85 17.63 0.69
CA PRO A 114 -15.21 16.72 1.77
C PRO A 114 -14.15 15.62 1.92
N ARG A 115 -13.92 15.20 3.17
CA ARG A 115 -13.03 14.07 3.44
C ARG A 115 -13.61 12.80 2.85
N LEU A 116 -12.84 12.12 2.01
CA LEU A 116 -13.13 10.81 1.46
C LEU A 116 -12.13 9.78 2.03
N GLU A 117 -12.55 8.52 2.14
CA GLU A 117 -11.73 7.42 2.66
C GLU A 117 -11.04 6.61 1.55
N GLY A 118 -11.11 7.08 0.31
CA GLY A 118 -10.56 6.41 -0.86
C GLY A 118 -11.58 5.52 -1.58
N ILE A 119 -11.08 4.52 -2.30
CA ILE A 119 -11.94 3.61 -3.07
C ILE A 119 -12.56 2.58 -2.12
N HIS A 120 -13.90 2.58 -1.98
CA HIS A 120 -14.61 1.63 -1.14
C HIS A 120 -14.63 0.23 -1.79
N HIS A 121 -14.99 0.14 -3.07
CA HIS A 121 -14.95 -1.10 -3.84
C HIS A 121 -14.83 -0.82 -5.34
N LEU A 122 -14.35 -1.80 -6.08
CA LEU A 122 -14.41 -1.82 -7.54
C LEU A 122 -15.57 -2.71 -7.98
N LYS A 123 -16.31 -2.26 -9.00
CA LYS A 123 -17.39 -3.04 -9.61
C LYS A 123 -16.92 -3.57 -10.96
N VAL A 124 -16.92 -4.89 -11.10
CA VAL A 124 -16.56 -5.59 -12.34
C VAL A 124 -17.83 -6.16 -12.95
N HIS A 125 -18.13 -5.77 -14.18
CA HIS A 125 -19.26 -6.29 -14.92
C HIS A 125 -18.87 -7.61 -15.59
N VAL A 126 -19.72 -8.62 -15.47
CA VAL A 126 -19.42 -9.97 -15.95
C VAL A 126 -20.61 -10.61 -16.67
N THR A 127 -20.32 -11.54 -17.58
CA THR A 127 -21.37 -12.28 -18.29
C THR A 127 -21.89 -13.47 -17.47
N ASP A 128 -21.10 -13.98 -16.53
CA ASP A 128 -21.47 -15.07 -15.61
C ASP A 128 -20.81 -14.86 -14.24
N VAL A 129 -21.62 -14.47 -13.25
CA VAL A 129 -21.13 -14.15 -11.91
C VAL A 129 -20.50 -15.34 -11.18
N ARG A 130 -20.99 -16.58 -11.42
CA ARG A 130 -20.44 -17.77 -10.76
C ARG A 130 -19.11 -18.17 -11.36
N ARG A 131 -18.99 -18.17 -12.69
CA ARG A 131 -17.76 -18.44 -13.41
C ARG A 131 -16.67 -17.45 -12.97
N SER A 132 -16.97 -16.16 -12.97
CA SER A 132 -16.01 -15.14 -12.62
C SER A 132 -15.64 -15.22 -11.13
N ALA A 133 -16.59 -15.42 -10.19
CA ALA A 133 -16.28 -15.60 -8.78
C ALA A 133 -15.34 -16.77 -8.52
N LEU A 134 -15.55 -17.91 -9.17
CA LEU A 134 -14.68 -19.09 -9.06
C LEU A 134 -13.28 -18.80 -9.62
N TRP A 135 -13.19 -18.04 -10.70
CA TRP A 135 -11.91 -17.63 -11.28
C TRP A 135 -11.14 -16.69 -10.32
N TYR A 136 -11.77 -15.60 -9.83
CA TYR A 136 -11.16 -14.69 -8.88
C TYR A 136 -10.71 -15.39 -7.59
N GLN A 137 -11.48 -16.38 -7.14
CA GLN A 137 -11.11 -17.21 -5.99
C GLN A 137 -9.89 -18.08 -6.27
N ARG A 138 -9.88 -18.80 -7.38
CA ARG A 138 -8.82 -19.74 -7.75
C ARG A 138 -7.52 -19.04 -8.12
N VAL A 139 -7.61 -17.95 -8.88
CA VAL A 139 -6.45 -17.28 -9.49
C VAL A 139 -5.86 -16.22 -8.55
N LEU A 140 -6.70 -15.42 -7.90
CA LEU A 140 -6.27 -14.28 -7.10
C LEU A 140 -6.59 -14.42 -5.59
N GLY A 141 -7.15 -15.55 -5.15
CA GLY A 141 -7.39 -15.81 -3.73
C GLY A 141 -8.58 -15.08 -3.11
N TYR A 142 -9.37 -14.36 -3.91
CA TYR A 142 -10.58 -13.69 -3.42
C TYR A 142 -11.61 -14.68 -2.88
N ARG A 143 -12.41 -14.25 -1.91
CA ARG A 143 -13.47 -15.07 -1.30
C ARG A 143 -14.82 -14.41 -1.46
N PRO A 144 -15.83 -15.07 -2.03
CA PRO A 144 -17.20 -14.58 -2.02
C PRO A 144 -17.71 -14.47 -0.58
N VAL A 145 -18.21 -13.30 -0.19
CA VAL A 145 -18.72 -13.02 1.16
C VAL A 145 -20.15 -12.44 1.13
N VAL A 146 -20.61 -11.97 -0.04
CA VAL A 146 -21.96 -11.43 -0.22
C VAL A 146 -22.54 -11.95 -1.53
N GLU A 147 -23.82 -12.33 -1.53
CA GLU A 147 -24.63 -12.56 -2.74
C GLU A 147 -25.60 -11.39 -2.94
N PHE A 148 -25.70 -10.91 -4.17
CA PHE A 148 -26.69 -9.92 -4.57
C PHE A 148 -27.76 -10.59 -5.43
N THR A 149 -29.01 -10.45 -5.03
CA THR A 149 -30.16 -11.00 -5.77
C THR A 149 -31.14 -9.89 -6.15
N GLU A 150 -31.76 -10.03 -7.34
CA GLU A 150 -32.86 -9.20 -7.80
C GLU A 150 -33.98 -10.12 -8.29
N ALA A 151 -35.19 -9.96 -7.75
CA ALA A 151 -36.31 -10.85 -8.03
C ALA A 151 -35.92 -12.35 -7.96
N ASP A 152 -35.28 -12.73 -6.86
CA ASP A 152 -34.78 -14.09 -6.56
C ASP A 152 -33.72 -14.63 -7.56
N ARG A 153 -33.22 -13.79 -8.44
CA ARG A 153 -32.12 -14.16 -9.35
C ARG A 153 -30.81 -13.64 -8.82
N LEU A 154 -29.78 -14.49 -8.82
CA LEU A 154 -28.42 -14.07 -8.51
C LEU A 154 -27.93 -13.10 -9.60
N VAL A 155 -27.50 -11.91 -9.18
CA VAL A 155 -27.02 -10.84 -10.06
C VAL A 155 -25.62 -10.34 -9.71
N GLY A 156 -25.01 -10.85 -8.63
CA GLY A 156 -23.66 -10.44 -8.26
C GLY A 156 -23.09 -11.16 -7.04
N TYR A 157 -21.80 -11.00 -6.86
CA TYR A 157 -21.07 -11.39 -5.66
C TYR A 157 -20.22 -10.23 -5.15
N GLY A 158 -20.15 -10.08 -3.83
CA GLY A 158 -19.11 -9.29 -3.17
C GLY A 158 -17.97 -10.22 -2.77
N LEU A 159 -16.76 -9.84 -3.13
CA LEU A 159 -15.54 -10.62 -2.91
C LEU A 159 -14.59 -9.85 -2.00
N ASP A 160 -14.10 -10.52 -0.97
CA ASP A 160 -13.08 -10.00 -0.05
C ASP A 160 -11.75 -10.73 -0.29
N HIS A 161 -10.63 -10.01 -0.11
CA HIS A 161 -9.31 -10.61 -0.23
C HIS A 161 -8.70 -10.80 1.16
N PRO A 162 -8.26 -12.02 1.55
CA PRO A 162 -7.80 -12.32 2.90
C PRO A 162 -6.58 -11.52 3.35
N ASN A 163 -5.80 -11.00 2.41
CA ASN A 163 -4.64 -10.15 2.70
C ASN A 163 -5.00 -8.64 2.73
N GLY A 164 -6.29 -8.31 2.75
CA GLY A 164 -6.79 -6.93 2.67
C GLY A 164 -6.77 -6.39 1.24
N GLY A 165 -7.01 -5.10 1.10
CA GLY A 165 -7.09 -4.42 -0.18
C GLY A 165 -8.51 -3.98 -0.52
N THR A 166 -8.73 -3.65 -1.79
CA THR A 166 -10.03 -3.15 -2.25
C THR A 166 -11.00 -4.30 -2.45
N PHE A 167 -12.20 -4.17 -1.86
CA PHE A 167 -13.32 -5.09 -2.06
C PHE A 167 -13.76 -5.08 -3.53
N LEU A 168 -14.01 -6.25 -4.12
CA LEU A 168 -14.55 -6.38 -5.47
C LEU A 168 -16.03 -6.74 -5.43
N THR A 169 -16.81 -6.18 -6.36
CA THR A 169 -18.20 -6.57 -6.60
C THR A 169 -18.33 -7.04 -8.05
N LEU A 170 -18.61 -8.30 -8.24
CA LEU A 170 -19.00 -8.83 -9.54
C LEU A 170 -20.48 -8.53 -9.80
N ARG A 171 -20.79 -7.98 -10.96
CA ARG A 171 -22.16 -7.63 -11.35
C ARG A 171 -22.49 -8.28 -12.69
N LEU A 172 -23.61 -9.00 -12.76
CA LEU A 172 -24.14 -9.53 -14.00
C LEU A 172 -24.59 -8.37 -14.91
N ASP A 173 -23.82 -8.13 -15.94
CA ASP A 173 -24.10 -7.12 -16.96
C ASP A 173 -23.28 -7.45 -18.21
N PRO A 174 -23.82 -8.32 -19.11
CA PRO A 174 -23.09 -8.79 -20.27
C PRO A 174 -22.71 -7.68 -21.27
N ASP A 175 -23.54 -6.66 -21.39
CA ASP A 175 -23.30 -5.57 -22.34
C ASP A 175 -22.08 -4.73 -21.90
N HIS A 176 -22.03 -4.30 -20.63
CA HIS A 176 -20.89 -3.59 -20.10
C HIS A 176 -19.63 -4.46 -20.02
N ALA A 177 -19.75 -5.76 -19.75
CA ALA A 177 -18.62 -6.69 -19.81
C ALA A 177 -18.00 -6.72 -21.21
N ALA A 178 -18.81 -6.81 -22.26
CA ALA A 178 -18.36 -6.80 -23.64
C ALA A 178 -17.68 -5.46 -24.04
N ASP A 179 -18.22 -4.33 -23.58
CA ASP A 179 -17.67 -3.00 -23.89
C ASP A 179 -16.30 -2.73 -23.25
N THR A 180 -15.97 -3.43 -22.16
CA THR A 180 -14.73 -3.26 -21.40
C THR A 180 -13.71 -4.36 -21.62
N ALA A 181 -14.06 -5.42 -22.35
CA ALA A 181 -13.16 -6.50 -22.71
C ALA A 181 -11.94 -6.01 -23.50
N GLY A 182 -10.76 -6.56 -23.23
CA GLY A 182 -9.50 -6.18 -23.86
C GLY A 182 -8.91 -4.85 -23.38
N ARG A 183 -9.47 -4.26 -22.31
CA ARG A 183 -8.95 -3.03 -21.69
C ARG A 183 -8.40 -3.33 -20.31
N VAL A 184 -7.44 -2.51 -19.87
CA VAL A 184 -7.02 -2.50 -18.45
C VAL A 184 -8.21 -2.06 -17.62
N TYR A 185 -8.67 -2.94 -16.75
CA TYR A 185 -9.84 -2.69 -15.93
C TYR A 185 -9.48 -2.12 -14.55
N PHE A 186 -8.49 -2.74 -13.91
CA PHE A 186 -7.91 -2.22 -12.67
C PHE A 186 -6.50 -2.76 -12.45
N GLU A 187 -5.79 -2.13 -11.54
CA GLU A 187 -4.42 -2.44 -11.19
C GLU A 187 -4.30 -2.75 -9.72
N MET A 188 -3.51 -3.77 -9.37
CA MET A 188 -3.29 -4.22 -8.00
C MET A 188 -1.84 -3.96 -7.59
N GLY A 189 -1.65 -3.53 -6.35
CA GLY A 189 -0.33 -3.40 -5.75
C GLY A 189 0.19 -4.75 -5.25
N ALA A 190 1.48 -5.00 -5.44
CA ALA A 190 2.22 -6.08 -4.79
C ALA A 190 3.31 -5.48 -3.88
N PRO A 191 3.68 -6.16 -2.78
CA PRO A 191 4.62 -5.58 -1.81
C PRO A 191 6.03 -5.41 -2.38
N ASP A 192 6.50 -6.34 -3.21
CA ASP A 192 7.84 -6.32 -3.80
C ASP A 192 7.91 -7.15 -5.10
N LYS A 193 9.06 -7.07 -5.78
CA LYS A 193 9.30 -7.82 -7.02
C LYS A 193 9.21 -9.34 -6.82
N ALA A 194 9.65 -9.86 -5.69
CA ALA A 194 9.62 -11.30 -5.43
C ALA A 194 8.17 -11.80 -5.40
N SER A 195 7.25 -11.01 -4.86
CA SER A 195 5.81 -11.30 -4.88
C SER A 195 5.23 -11.31 -6.30
N LEU A 196 5.71 -10.44 -7.22
CA LEU A 196 5.31 -10.51 -8.64
C LEU A 196 5.86 -11.76 -9.33
N ASP A 197 7.12 -12.13 -9.05
CA ASP A 197 7.71 -13.34 -9.60
C ASP A 197 6.99 -14.60 -9.10
N GLU A 198 6.57 -14.59 -7.83
CA GLU A 198 5.77 -15.67 -7.24
C GLU A 198 4.38 -15.74 -7.87
N LEU A 199 3.72 -14.60 -8.07
CA LEU A 199 2.43 -14.54 -8.75
C LEU A 199 2.55 -15.06 -10.19
N ALA A 200 3.55 -14.64 -10.96
CA ALA A 200 3.78 -15.12 -12.32
C ALA A 200 3.96 -16.65 -12.36
N ARG A 201 4.74 -17.21 -11.43
CA ARG A 201 4.89 -18.66 -11.30
C ARG A 201 3.55 -19.35 -10.96
N HIS A 202 2.80 -18.81 -10.01
CA HIS A 202 1.48 -19.32 -9.63
C HIS A 202 0.49 -19.33 -10.81
N LEU A 203 0.45 -18.25 -11.59
CA LEU A 203 -0.38 -18.17 -12.80
C LEU A 203 0.05 -19.20 -13.84
N GLY A 204 1.35 -19.37 -14.04
CA GLY A 204 1.90 -20.41 -14.91
C GLY A 204 1.52 -21.84 -14.47
N ASP A 205 1.60 -22.13 -13.17
CA ASP A 205 1.19 -23.42 -12.59
C ASP A 205 -0.31 -23.70 -12.78
N LEU A 206 -1.14 -22.64 -12.78
CA LEU A 206 -2.58 -22.73 -13.06
C LEU A 206 -2.92 -22.78 -14.56
N GLY A 207 -1.94 -22.56 -15.44
CA GLY A 207 -2.16 -22.45 -16.88
C GLY A 207 -2.87 -21.16 -17.31
N GLU A 208 -2.85 -20.12 -16.48
CA GLU A 208 -3.42 -18.80 -16.80
C GLU A 208 -2.42 -18.01 -17.64
N PRO A 209 -2.78 -17.57 -18.87
CA PRO A 209 -1.92 -16.73 -19.69
C PRO A 209 -1.64 -15.37 -19.01
N HIS A 210 -0.38 -14.97 -19.00
CA HIS A 210 0.03 -13.68 -18.45
C HIS A 210 1.34 -13.20 -19.10
N GLY A 211 1.66 -11.90 -18.95
CA GLY A 211 2.91 -11.32 -19.42
C GLY A 211 4.11 -11.68 -18.54
N ALA A 212 5.29 -11.26 -18.95
CA ALA A 212 6.49 -11.33 -18.12
C ALA A 212 6.53 -10.18 -17.10
N VAL A 213 7.22 -10.39 -15.97
CA VAL A 213 7.51 -9.30 -15.03
C VAL A 213 8.49 -8.32 -15.66
N LEU A 214 8.06 -7.08 -15.85
CA LEU A 214 8.78 -6.03 -16.55
C LEU A 214 9.24 -4.94 -15.59
N ARG A 215 10.42 -4.35 -15.87
CA ARG A 215 10.83 -3.12 -15.22
C ARG A 215 10.16 -1.92 -15.87
N THR A 216 9.68 -0.99 -15.05
CA THR A 216 9.14 0.30 -15.47
C THR A 216 9.95 1.44 -14.82
N PRO A 217 9.82 2.69 -15.28
CA PRO A 217 10.48 3.83 -14.63
C PRO A 217 10.12 4.01 -13.15
N VAL A 218 8.93 3.52 -12.74
CA VAL A 218 8.39 3.69 -11.39
C VAL A 218 8.39 2.41 -10.55
N GLY A 219 8.95 1.31 -11.06
CA GLY A 219 8.99 0.04 -10.33
C GLY A 219 8.92 -1.18 -11.23
N TRP A 220 8.02 -2.12 -10.92
CA TRP A 220 7.84 -3.37 -11.65
C TRP A 220 6.38 -3.59 -11.99
N LEU A 221 6.12 -4.29 -13.09
CA LEU A 221 4.79 -4.57 -13.64
C LEU A 221 4.71 -6.03 -14.06
N LEU A 222 3.61 -6.69 -13.73
CA LEU A 222 3.15 -7.93 -14.35
C LEU A 222 1.84 -7.62 -15.11
N PRO A 223 1.87 -7.57 -16.45
CA PRO A 223 0.71 -7.29 -17.29
C PRO A 223 0.03 -8.55 -17.81
N ASP A 224 -0.96 -8.35 -18.67
CA ASP A 224 -1.58 -9.36 -19.56
C ASP A 224 -2.25 -10.53 -18.84
N LEU A 225 -2.72 -10.35 -17.59
CA LEU A 225 -3.65 -11.28 -16.99
C LEU A 225 -5.09 -10.85 -17.33
N TYR A 226 -5.86 -11.76 -17.90
CA TYR A 226 -7.26 -11.48 -18.28
C TYR A 226 -8.21 -12.34 -17.46
N ASP A 227 -9.26 -11.72 -16.95
CA ASP A 227 -10.35 -12.45 -16.33
C ASP A 227 -11.21 -13.18 -17.38
N PRO A 228 -12.21 -14.02 -16.98
CA PRO A 228 -13.03 -14.78 -17.93
C PRO A 228 -13.86 -13.92 -18.91
N ASP A 229 -14.03 -12.64 -18.63
CA ASP A 229 -14.74 -11.69 -19.50
C ASP A 229 -13.79 -10.80 -20.34
N GLY A 230 -12.47 -11.07 -20.23
CA GLY A 230 -11.44 -10.39 -21.01
C GLY A 230 -10.98 -9.07 -20.43
N HIS A 231 -11.27 -8.76 -19.18
CA HIS A 231 -10.75 -7.58 -18.52
C HIS A 231 -9.29 -7.79 -18.13
N GLU A 232 -8.40 -6.87 -18.53
CA GLU A 232 -7.00 -6.94 -18.15
C GLU A 232 -6.82 -6.47 -16.69
N ILE A 233 -6.11 -7.27 -15.92
CA ILE A 233 -5.68 -6.98 -14.55
C ILE A 233 -4.16 -6.88 -14.55
N ARG A 234 -3.62 -5.77 -14.05
CA ARG A 234 -2.18 -5.55 -13.93
C ARG A 234 -1.75 -5.53 -12.48
N PHE A 235 -0.49 -5.90 -12.24
CA PHE A 235 0.07 -5.91 -10.90
C PHE A 235 1.34 -5.06 -10.88
N TYR A 236 1.41 -4.15 -9.91
CA TYR A 236 2.50 -3.18 -9.78
C TYR A 236 3.24 -3.31 -8.46
N VAL A 237 4.54 -3.13 -8.54
CA VAL A 237 5.38 -2.79 -7.40
C VAL A 237 5.92 -1.39 -7.62
N THR A 238 5.63 -0.50 -6.70
CA THR A 238 6.10 0.87 -6.73
C THR A 238 7.51 0.94 -6.13
N GLY A 239 8.48 1.42 -6.90
CA GLY A 239 9.87 1.59 -6.46
C GLY A 239 10.08 2.87 -5.64
N ASP A 240 11.22 2.96 -4.94
CA ASP A 240 11.61 4.11 -4.09
C ASP A 240 11.66 5.46 -4.85
N GLY A 241 11.82 5.41 -6.17
CA GLY A 241 11.87 6.57 -7.06
C GLY A 241 10.52 7.03 -7.62
N ALA A 242 9.41 6.38 -7.23
CA ALA A 242 8.11 6.72 -7.78
C ALA A 242 7.68 8.16 -7.47
N PRO A 243 6.91 8.80 -8.36
CA PRO A 243 6.36 10.12 -8.13
C PRO A 243 5.44 10.16 -6.91
N THR A 244 5.45 11.30 -6.22
CA THR A 244 4.56 11.61 -5.11
C THR A 244 4.02 13.03 -5.27
N ALA A 245 3.05 13.42 -4.44
CA ALA A 245 2.55 14.80 -4.45
C ALA A 245 3.67 15.83 -4.18
N ASP A 246 4.65 15.48 -3.34
CA ASP A 246 5.80 16.33 -3.01
C ASP A 246 6.95 16.21 -4.04
N ARG A 247 6.85 15.26 -4.95
CA ARG A 247 7.86 14.96 -5.97
C ARG A 247 7.18 14.51 -7.27
N PRO A 248 6.48 15.44 -7.93
CA PRO A 248 5.79 15.11 -9.18
C PRO A 248 6.80 14.81 -10.29
N ALA A 249 6.37 14.05 -11.28
CA ALA A 249 7.22 13.68 -12.40
C ALA A 249 6.41 13.54 -13.69
N ARG A 250 7.11 13.63 -14.82
CA ARG A 250 6.61 13.26 -16.15
C ARG A 250 7.25 11.96 -16.56
N ILE A 251 6.43 11.02 -17.01
CA ILE A 251 6.91 9.77 -17.62
C ILE A 251 6.82 9.97 -19.13
N HIS A 252 7.97 9.86 -19.79
CA HIS A 252 8.09 9.98 -21.23
C HIS A 252 8.07 8.59 -21.85
N ASP A 253 7.37 8.48 -22.99
CA ASP A 253 7.17 7.26 -23.75
C ASP A 253 6.46 6.14 -22.96
N ALA A 254 6.26 5.02 -23.62
CA ALA A 254 5.74 3.80 -23.04
C ALA A 254 6.63 2.61 -23.43
N GLY A 255 6.68 1.58 -22.60
CA GLY A 255 7.46 0.37 -22.87
C GLY A 255 8.91 0.45 -22.40
N PRO A 256 9.82 -0.31 -23.02
CA PRO A 256 11.16 -0.55 -22.49
C PRO A 256 12.07 0.69 -22.50
N ASN A 257 11.73 1.72 -23.28
CA ASN A 257 12.49 2.97 -23.38
C ASN A 257 11.89 4.10 -22.52
N ALA A 258 10.86 3.82 -21.75
CA ALA A 258 10.24 4.82 -20.89
C ALA A 258 11.25 5.34 -19.84
N TRP A 259 11.26 6.66 -19.64
CA TRP A 259 12.10 7.32 -18.65
C TRP A 259 11.31 8.36 -17.87
N ILE A 260 11.82 8.77 -16.72
CA ILE A 260 11.16 9.67 -15.79
C ILE A 260 11.92 11.00 -15.69
N GLU A 261 11.19 12.10 -15.79
CA GLU A 261 11.65 13.47 -15.57
C GLU A 261 11.04 13.99 -14.27
N GLN A 262 11.88 14.35 -13.31
CA GLN A 262 11.42 14.98 -12.07
C GLN A 262 10.99 16.41 -12.37
N LEU A 263 9.84 16.81 -11.84
CA LEU A 263 9.28 18.16 -12.00
C LEU A 263 9.18 18.86 -10.64
N ASP A 264 9.20 20.19 -10.66
CA ASP A 264 8.91 20.98 -9.46
C ASP A 264 7.41 21.00 -9.17
N ASN A 265 6.59 21.02 -10.22
CA ASN A 265 5.13 20.92 -10.13
C ASN A 265 4.54 20.37 -11.46
N LEU A 266 3.26 20.00 -11.42
CA LEU A 266 2.49 19.68 -12.61
C LEU A 266 1.64 20.90 -12.99
N ASP A 267 1.76 21.37 -14.24
CA ASP A 267 0.89 22.41 -14.80
C ASP A 267 -0.44 21.76 -15.18
N LEU A 268 -1.50 22.14 -14.47
CA LEU A 268 -2.88 21.69 -14.72
C LEU A 268 -3.72 22.78 -15.39
N ALA A 269 -3.09 23.83 -15.93
CA ALA A 269 -3.83 24.83 -16.68
C ALA A 269 -4.52 24.20 -17.90
N PRO A 270 -5.77 24.59 -18.23
CA PRO A 270 -6.45 24.11 -19.43
C PRO A 270 -5.61 24.46 -20.65
N SER A 271 -5.45 23.50 -21.56
CA SER A 271 -4.88 23.78 -22.87
C SER A 271 -5.77 24.79 -23.59
N ALA A 272 -5.16 25.85 -24.10
CA ALA A 272 -5.85 26.91 -24.79
C ALA A 272 -6.51 26.41 -26.11
#